data_99f0fb7f0f4cab0b9a2d5eeb18ef3e2a
#
_entry.id   99f0fb7f0f4cab0b9a2d5eeb18ef3e2a
#
_cell.length_a   1.000
_cell.length_b   1.000
_cell.length_c   1.000
_cell.angle_alpha   90.00
_cell.angle_beta   90.00
_cell.angle_gamma   90.00
#
_symmetry.space_group_name_H-M   'P 1'
#
loop_
_entity.id
_entity.type
_entity.pdbx_description
1 polymer ?
#
loop_
_entity_poly.entity_id
_entity_poly.type
_entity_poly.pdbx_seq_one_letter_code
_entity_poly.pdbx_strand_id
1 'polypeptide(L)'
;YESWNRLGLPRAESILPGAQLIHATTWALPPTSLPLAVTVHDLAFLRAPEHFTPRGNTYFSRSLERVIAEASAIIVPSQATADDCIAAGIDAARLYVIPHGVRTRPVTDEQIKNFRTARGLTRDYVLWTGTREPRKNLLGLLRAFALLIEEHDDADGLDLVLVGPAGWGDDAVERNLLARLGDRVHVTGRLDDDELAAAYCGARAFCFPSIWEGFGLPVLEAMAYGAPVVTSAGTCMAEVCGEAGLLADPASPREIAGRLAKAIGPAHDELAEAGRERARTFTWDACAAAHTEVYHALIGGAV
;
A
#
# COMPACT_ATOMS: atom_id res chain seq x y z
N TYR A 1 23.27 -11.80 2.62
CA TYR A 1 22.15 -12.73 2.29
C TYR A 1 22.62 -13.94 1.47
N GLU A 2 23.53 -13.79 0.49
CA GLU A 2 23.99 -14.92 -0.31
C GLU A 2 24.68 -16.01 0.53
N SER A 3 25.40 -15.64 1.59
CA SER A 3 26.02 -16.61 2.52
C SER A 3 24.98 -17.41 3.29
N TRP A 4 23.86 -16.78 3.69
CA TRP A 4 22.77 -17.47 4.36
C TRP A 4 22.11 -18.51 3.44
N ASN A 5 21.82 -18.11 2.20
CA ASN A 5 21.17 -18.99 1.24
C ASN A 5 22.08 -20.12 0.70
N ARG A 6 23.41 -19.94 0.72
CA ARG A 6 24.36 -20.94 0.20
C ARG A 6 24.99 -21.83 1.25
N LEU A 7 25.34 -21.26 2.41
CA LEU A 7 26.15 -21.92 3.42
C LEU A 7 25.37 -22.26 4.71
N GLY A 8 24.14 -21.67 4.87
CA GLY A 8 23.39 -21.83 6.10
C GLY A 8 24.11 -21.27 7.35
N LEU A 9 25.01 -20.28 7.15
CA LEU A 9 25.85 -19.71 8.21
C LEU A 9 26.05 -18.22 8.05
N PRO A 10 26.29 -17.46 9.16
CA PRO A 10 26.15 -17.94 10.55
C PRO A 10 24.67 -18.13 10.91
N ARG A 11 24.36 -19.02 11.85
CA ARG A 11 23.00 -19.15 12.40
C ARG A 11 22.64 -17.94 13.26
N ALA A 12 21.35 -17.55 13.25
CA ALA A 12 20.87 -16.37 13.99
C ALA A 12 21.15 -16.48 15.49
N GLU A 13 20.91 -17.62 16.10
CA GLU A 13 21.14 -17.90 17.51
C GLU A 13 22.63 -17.81 17.94
N SER A 14 23.57 -17.96 17.00
CA SER A 14 25.00 -17.77 17.30
C SER A 14 25.35 -16.28 17.47
N ILE A 15 24.53 -15.37 16.94
CA ILE A 15 24.71 -13.91 17.01
C ILE A 15 23.82 -13.31 18.10
N LEU A 16 22.68 -13.95 18.36
CA LEU A 16 21.66 -13.52 19.34
C LEU A 16 21.49 -14.57 20.44
N PRO A 17 22.44 -14.70 21.39
CA PRO A 17 22.33 -15.67 22.47
C PRO A 17 21.10 -15.41 23.32
N GLY A 18 20.32 -16.45 23.62
CA GLY A 18 19.10 -16.36 24.41
C GLY A 18 17.84 -16.05 23.60
N ALA A 19 17.93 -15.88 22.27
CA ALA A 19 16.74 -15.83 21.43
C ALA A 19 15.96 -17.14 21.53
N GLN A 20 14.64 -17.07 21.59
CA GLN A 20 13.73 -18.22 21.66
C GLN A 20 12.98 -18.44 20.33
N LEU A 21 12.91 -17.42 19.48
CA LEU A 21 12.38 -17.46 18.13
C LEU A 21 13.11 -16.44 17.26
N ILE A 22 12.98 -16.59 15.95
CA ILE A 22 13.45 -15.61 14.97
C ILE A 22 12.25 -15.12 14.17
N HIS A 23 12.17 -13.80 13.94
CA HIS A 23 11.20 -13.22 13.02
C HIS A 23 11.92 -12.55 11.85
N ALA A 24 11.80 -13.13 10.67
CA ALA A 24 12.24 -12.53 9.42
C ALA A 24 11.12 -11.61 8.87
N THR A 25 11.34 -10.30 8.94
CA THR A 25 10.37 -9.29 8.49
C THR A 25 10.44 -9.03 6.98
N THR A 26 11.27 -9.77 6.26
CA THR A 26 11.46 -9.69 4.81
C THR A 26 11.81 -11.07 4.25
N TRP A 27 11.97 -11.16 2.93
CA TRP A 27 12.43 -12.37 2.23
C TRP A 27 13.88 -12.81 2.56
N ALA A 28 14.58 -12.09 3.42
CA ALA A 28 15.93 -12.43 3.88
C ALA A 28 15.85 -13.33 5.11
N LEU A 29 15.70 -14.65 4.90
CA LEU A 29 15.57 -15.64 5.96
C LEU A 29 16.94 -16.01 6.53
N PRO A 30 17.24 -15.72 7.82
CA PRO A 30 18.46 -16.22 8.45
C PRO A 30 18.33 -17.72 8.72
N PRO A 31 19.41 -18.48 8.57
CA PRO A 31 19.42 -19.88 9.01
C PRO A 31 19.29 -19.93 10.53
N THR A 32 18.41 -20.80 11.02
CA THR A 32 18.16 -20.96 12.46
C THR A 32 17.64 -22.37 12.76
N SER A 33 17.82 -22.84 13.98
CA SER A 33 17.16 -24.03 14.53
C SER A 33 15.99 -23.66 15.47
N LEU A 34 15.79 -22.36 15.72
CA LEU A 34 14.69 -21.84 16.51
C LEU A 34 13.41 -21.76 15.66
N PRO A 35 12.22 -21.70 16.30
CA PRO A 35 10.99 -21.40 15.58
C PRO A 35 11.15 -20.13 14.73
N LEU A 36 10.76 -20.19 13.45
CA LEU A 36 10.91 -19.11 12.49
C LEU A 36 9.53 -18.55 12.12
N ALA A 37 9.26 -17.30 12.50
CA ALA A 37 8.18 -16.51 11.96
C ALA A 37 8.68 -15.73 10.75
N VAL A 38 7.85 -15.59 9.70
CA VAL A 38 8.20 -14.83 8.50
C VAL A 38 7.05 -13.90 8.14
N THR A 39 7.33 -12.60 7.93
CA THR A 39 6.35 -11.70 7.31
C THR A 39 6.47 -11.75 5.80
N VAL A 40 5.38 -12.13 5.13
CA VAL A 40 5.20 -12.04 3.68
C VAL A 40 4.29 -10.84 3.40
N HIS A 41 4.90 -9.74 2.97
CA HIS A 41 4.14 -8.51 2.68
C HIS A 41 3.30 -8.64 1.41
N ASP A 42 3.83 -9.35 0.42
CA ASP A 42 3.18 -9.62 -0.87
C ASP A 42 3.93 -10.72 -1.64
N LEU A 43 3.33 -11.16 -2.74
CA LEU A 43 3.94 -12.07 -3.71
C LEU A 43 4.01 -11.41 -5.11
N ALA A 44 4.43 -10.15 -5.16
CA ALA A 44 4.53 -9.35 -6.39
C ALA A 44 5.33 -10.07 -7.49
N PHE A 45 6.41 -10.75 -7.12
CA PHE A 45 7.27 -11.47 -8.06
C PHE A 45 6.60 -12.66 -8.75
N LEU A 46 5.51 -13.21 -8.18
CA LEU A 46 4.69 -14.22 -8.83
C LEU A 46 3.61 -13.62 -9.74
N ARG A 47 3.05 -12.46 -9.34
CA ARG A 47 1.98 -11.79 -10.09
C ARG A 47 2.47 -11.02 -11.30
N ALA A 48 3.65 -10.40 -11.18
CA ALA A 48 4.24 -9.55 -12.21
C ALA A 48 5.77 -9.79 -12.29
N PRO A 49 6.21 -10.99 -12.66
CA PRO A 49 7.62 -11.36 -12.71
C PRO A 49 8.44 -10.47 -13.67
N GLU A 50 7.80 -9.86 -14.66
CA GLU A 50 8.40 -8.92 -15.60
C GLU A 50 8.84 -7.60 -14.95
N HIS A 51 8.34 -7.28 -13.76
CA HIS A 51 8.76 -6.11 -12.99
C HIS A 51 10.03 -6.36 -12.16
N PHE A 52 10.55 -7.57 -12.18
CA PHE A 52 11.74 -7.96 -11.42
C PHE A 52 12.86 -8.41 -12.35
N THR A 53 14.11 -8.23 -11.90
CA THR A 53 15.25 -8.79 -12.65
C THR A 53 15.24 -10.31 -12.56
N PRO A 54 15.82 -11.04 -13.54
CA PRO A 54 15.92 -12.51 -13.47
C PRO A 54 16.59 -13.01 -12.19
N ARG A 55 17.61 -12.27 -11.69
CA ARG A 55 18.25 -12.57 -10.40
C ARG A 55 17.30 -12.34 -9.22
N GLY A 56 16.49 -11.27 -9.26
CA GLY A 56 15.47 -10.98 -8.24
C GLY A 56 14.41 -12.07 -8.20
N ASN A 57 13.86 -12.47 -9.34
CA ASN A 57 12.88 -13.55 -9.42
C ASN A 57 13.43 -14.87 -8.86
N THR A 58 14.66 -15.23 -9.22
CA THR A 58 15.33 -16.42 -8.68
C THR A 58 15.50 -16.34 -7.15
N TYR A 59 15.88 -15.17 -6.63
CA TYR A 59 16.04 -14.94 -5.21
C TYR A 59 14.70 -15.11 -4.45
N PHE A 60 13.64 -14.43 -4.92
CA PHE A 60 12.33 -14.50 -4.28
C PHE A 60 11.69 -15.88 -4.36
N SER A 61 11.82 -16.58 -5.50
CA SER A 61 11.30 -17.95 -5.66
C SER A 61 11.98 -18.92 -4.67
N ARG A 62 13.32 -18.84 -4.55
CA ARG A 62 14.06 -19.66 -3.56
C ARG A 62 13.70 -19.30 -2.12
N SER A 63 13.48 -18.00 -1.84
CA SER A 63 13.06 -17.58 -0.51
C SER A 63 11.66 -18.11 -0.18
N LEU A 64 10.75 -18.13 -1.15
CA LEU A 64 9.42 -18.72 -0.98
C LEU A 64 9.50 -20.23 -0.71
N GLU A 65 10.31 -20.98 -1.46
CA GLU A 65 10.56 -22.40 -1.20
C GLU A 65 11.02 -22.64 0.24
N ARG A 66 11.93 -21.78 0.74
CA ARG A 66 12.40 -21.84 2.13
C ARG A 66 11.30 -21.47 3.14
N VAL A 67 10.49 -20.46 2.86
CA VAL A 67 9.33 -20.12 3.72
C VAL A 67 8.39 -21.31 3.84
N ILE A 68 8.07 -21.96 2.71
CA ILE A 68 7.20 -23.16 2.69
C ILE A 68 7.80 -24.28 3.54
N ALA A 69 9.11 -24.50 3.43
CA ALA A 69 9.79 -25.61 4.11
C ALA A 69 10.12 -25.35 5.59
N GLU A 70 10.52 -24.11 5.93
CA GLU A 70 11.21 -23.82 7.21
C GLU A 70 10.35 -22.97 8.17
N ALA A 71 9.40 -22.13 7.67
CA ALA A 71 8.66 -21.22 8.54
C ALA A 71 7.65 -21.96 9.42
N SER A 72 7.70 -21.69 10.73
CA SER A 72 6.72 -22.20 11.70
C SER A 72 5.44 -21.38 11.68
N ALA A 73 5.52 -20.06 11.41
CA ALA A 73 4.39 -19.17 11.21
C ALA A 73 4.69 -18.20 10.08
N ILE A 74 3.68 -17.88 9.29
CA ILE A 74 3.74 -16.90 8.20
C ILE A 74 2.71 -15.79 8.49
N ILE A 75 3.19 -14.56 8.67
CA ILE A 75 2.38 -13.40 8.96
C ILE A 75 2.17 -12.62 7.66
N VAL A 76 0.92 -12.31 7.35
CA VAL A 76 0.54 -11.58 6.14
C VAL A 76 -0.36 -10.39 6.50
N PRO A 77 -0.29 -9.26 5.75
CA PRO A 77 -1.00 -8.05 6.13
C PRO A 77 -2.49 -8.03 5.73
N SER A 78 -2.94 -8.94 4.88
CA SER A 78 -4.31 -8.99 4.35
C SER A 78 -4.75 -10.41 4.04
N GLN A 79 -6.06 -10.62 3.93
CA GLN A 79 -6.61 -11.90 3.47
C GLN A 79 -6.22 -12.17 2.01
N ALA A 80 -6.22 -11.15 1.15
CA ALA A 80 -5.78 -11.28 -0.23
C ALA A 80 -4.34 -11.82 -0.33
N THR A 81 -3.42 -11.35 0.54
CA THR A 81 -2.06 -11.90 0.59
C THR A 81 -2.04 -13.32 1.16
N ALA A 82 -2.92 -13.65 2.13
CA ALA A 82 -3.04 -15.02 2.62
C ALA A 82 -3.51 -15.97 1.52
N ASP A 83 -4.50 -15.58 0.73
CA ASP A 83 -5.02 -16.36 -0.39
C ASP A 83 -3.94 -16.60 -1.46
N ASP A 84 -3.12 -15.58 -1.76
CA ASP A 84 -1.95 -15.71 -2.64
C ASP A 84 -0.91 -16.70 -2.07
N CYS A 85 -0.66 -16.65 -0.77
CA CYS A 85 0.24 -17.57 -0.09
C CYS A 85 -0.27 -19.03 -0.18
N ILE A 86 -1.56 -19.25 0.03
CA ILE A 86 -2.20 -20.57 -0.12
C ILE A 86 -2.07 -21.06 -1.56
N ALA A 87 -2.37 -20.21 -2.54
CA ALA A 87 -2.22 -20.54 -3.96
C ALA A 87 -0.76 -20.87 -4.34
N ALA A 88 0.22 -20.27 -3.65
CA ALA A 88 1.63 -20.58 -3.81
C ALA A 88 2.12 -21.83 -3.06
N GLY A 89 1.23 -22.55 -2.36
CA GLY A 89 1.52 -23.81 -1.68
C GLY A 89 1.88 -23.68 -0.18
N ILE A 90 1.62 -22.53 0.43
CA ILE A 90 1.76 -22.36 1.88
C ILE A 90 0.56 -22.99 2.58
N ASP A 91 0.83 -23.75 3.64
CA ASP A 91 -0.23 -24.35 4.47
C ASP A 91 -1.00 -23.26 5.25
N ALA A 92 -2.32 -23.23 5.05
CA ALA A 92 -3.22 -22.28 5.71
C ALA A 92 -3.13 -22.33 7.25
N ALA A 93 -2.81 -23.48 7.83
CA ALA A 93 -2.67 -23.63 9.28
C ALA A 93 -1.50 -22.83 9.89
N ARG A 94 -0.55 -22.39 9.06
CA ARG A 94 0.60 -21.57 9.46
C ARG A 94 0.44 -20.09 9.13
N LEU A 95 -0.69 -19.69 8.51
CA LEU A 95 -0.94 -18.31 8.12
C LEU A 95 -1.67 -17.53 9.20
N TYR A 96 -1.17 -16.34 9.46
CA TYR A 96 -1.75 -15.37 10.40
C TYR A 96 -1.96 -14.04 9.68
N VAL A 97 -3.21 -13.63 9.52
CA VAL A 97 -3.54 -12.33 8.93
C VAL A 97 -3.47 -11.27 10.02
N ILE A 98 -2.47 -10.40 9.95
CA ILE A 98 -2.25 -9.32 10.91
C ILE A 98 -2.15 -8.00 10.14
N PRO A 99 -3.22 -7.21 10.09
CA PRO A 99 -3.23 -5.93 9.41
C PRO A 99 -2.22 -4.95 10.01
N HIS A 100 -1.66 -4.08 9.15
CA HIS A 100 -0.84 -2.96 9.61
C HIS A 100 -1.69 -1.92 10.32
N GLY A 101 -1.06 -1.16 11.21
CA GLY A 101 -1.65 0.03 11.81
C GLY A 101 -1.35 1.30 11.00
N VAL A 102 -2.04 2.37 11.37
CA VAL A 102 -1.75 3.72 10.89
C VAL A 102 -1.42 4.64 12.07
N ARG A 103 -0.57 5.61 11.82
CA ARG A 103 -0.28 6.70 12.77
C ARG A 103 -0.42 8.02 12.03
N THR A 104 -1.23 8.91 12.58
CA THR A 104 -1.37 10.28 12.08
C THR A 104 -0.57 11.26 12.92
N ARG A 105 -0.24 12.39 12.31
CA ARG A 105 0.32 13.58 12.96
C ARG A 105 -0.75 14.67 12.98
N PRO A 106 -0.82 15.51 14.01
CA PRO A 106 -1.64 16.71 13.96
C PRO A 106 -1.21 17.60 12.79
N VAL A 107 -2.17 18.10 12.04
CA VAL A 107 -1.92 19.03 10.91
C VAL A 107 -2.77 20.27 11.14
N THR A 108 -2.15 21.44 11.05
CA THR A 108 -2.81 22.74 11.17
C THR A 108 -3.26 23.26 9.80
N ASP A 109 -4.27 24.13 9.79
CA ASP A 109 -4.72 24.79 8.55
C ASP A 109 -3.57 25.60 7.90
N GLU A 110 -2.67 26.14 8.71
CA GLU A 110 -1.50 26.86 8.21
C GLU A 110 -0.54 25.92 7.46
N GLN A 111 -0.30 24.72 7.94
CA GLN A 111 0.52 23.71 7.25
C GLN A 111 -0.11 23.31 5.91
N ILE A 112 -1.43 23.11 5.85
CA ILE A 112 -2.15 22.82 4.61
C ILE A 112 -2.01 23.99 3.64
N LYS A 113 -2.21 25.21 4.12
CA LYS A 113 -2.06 26.43 3.31
C LYS A 113 -0.64 26.61 2.77
N ASN A 114 0.36 26.36 3.60
CA ASN A 114 1.78 26.45 3.22
C ASN A 114 2.13 25.40 2.17
N PHE A 115 1.67 24.16 2.34
CA PHE A 115 1.82 23.09 1.36
C PHE A 115 1.23 23.51 0.00
N ARG A 116 -0.02 23.99 -0.01
CA ARG A 116 -0.71 24.47 -1.23
C ARG A 116 0.05 25.63 -1.89
N THR A 117 0.42 26.62 -1.11
CA THR A 117 1.12 27.85 -1.60
C THR A 117 2.48 27.51 -2.21
N ALA A 118 3.27 26.67 -1.54
CA ALA A 118 4.59 26.27 -2.01
C ALA A 118 4.56 25.52 -3.34
N ARG A 119 3.40 24.95 -3.71
CA ARG A 119 3.22 24.17 -4.93
C ARG A 119 2.26 24.81 -5.94
N GLY A 120 1.83 26.05 -5.69
CA GLY A 120 0.94 26.79 -6.57
C GLY A 120 -0.46 26.18 -6.71
N LEU A 121 -0.89 25.38 -5.71
CA LEU A 121 -2.22 24.74 -5.72
C LEU A 121 -3.30 25.74 -5.33
N THR A 122 -3.93 26.31 -6.30
CA THR A 122 -5.02 27.28 -6.10
C THR A 122 -6.42 26.63 -6.15
N ARG A 123 -6.52 25.43 -6.74
CA ARG A 123 -7.76 24.64 -6.88
C ARG A 123 -7.76 23.51 -5.87
N ASP A 124 -8.92 22.92 -5.60
CA ASP A 124 -9.02 21.66 -4.90
C ASP A 124 -8.32 20.55 -5.69
N TYR A 125 -7.93 19.46 -5.03
CA TYR A 125 -7.17 18.44 -5.72
C TYR A 125 -7.52 17.00 -5.32
N VAL A 126 -7.39 16.11 -6.29
CA VAL A 126 -7.27 14.68 -6.06
C VAL A 126 -5.81 14.37 -5.78
N LEU A 127 -5.55 13.61 -4.71
CA LEU A 127 -4.20 13.17 -4.34
C LEU A 127 -3.98 11.72 -4.78
N TRP A 128 -2.78 11.45 -5.27
CA TRP A 128 -2.23 10.12 -5.44
C TRP A 128 -0.83 10.05 -4.83
N THR A 129 -0.47 8.92 -4.20
CA THR A 129 0.85 8.74 -3.59
C THR A 129 1.47 7.40 -4.00
N GLY A 130 2.75 7.40 -4.29
CA GLY A 130 3.49 6.17 -4.59
C GLY A 130 4.68 6.37 -5.54
N THR A 131 5.45 5.31 -5.72
CA THR A 131 6.42 5.24 -6.83
C THR A 131 5.67 5.06 -8.13
N ARG A 132 6.07 5.75 -9.19
CA ARG A 132 5.43 5.58 -10.50
C ARG A 132 5.89 4.27 -11.14
N GLU A 133 5.17 3.21 -10.83
CA GLU A 133 5.38 1.86 -11.33
C GLU A 133 4.07 1.30 -11.92
N PRO A 134 4.12 0.39 -12.92
CA PRO A 134 2.94 -0.05 -13.66
C PRO A 134 1.81 -0.57 -12.78
N ARG A 135 2.14 -1.29 -11.71
CA ARG A 135 1.14 -1.85 -10.78
C ARG A 135 0.33 -0.79 -10.04
N LYS A 136 0.87 0.43 -9.85
CA LYS A 136 0.16 1.57 -9.24
C LYS A 136 -0.87 2.22 -10.16
N ASN A 137 -0.90 1.80 -11.44
CA ASN A 137 -1.90 2.19 -12.43
C ASN A 137 -2.08 3.70 -12.60
N LEU A 138 -0.97 4.45 -12.61
CA LEU A 138 -1.02 5.90 -12.81
C LEU A 138 -1.66 6.25 -14.15
N LEU A 139 -1.41 5.47 -15.21
CA LEU A 139 -2.03 5.67 -16.51
C LEU A 139 -3.56 5.57 -16.45
N GLY A 140 -4.10 4.60 -15.68
CA GLY A 140 -5.55 4.48 -15.44
C GLY A 140 -6.11 5.70 -14.73
N LEU A 141 -5.40 6.20 -13.71
CA LEU A 141 -5.78 7.43 -13.00
C LEU A 141 -5.76 8.65 -13.92
N LEU A 142 -4.72 8.86 -14.72
CA LEU A 142 -4.63 10.00 -15.64
C LEU A 142 -5.77 10.00 -16.67
N ARG A 143 -6.13 8.83 -17.19
CA ARG A 143 -7.29 8.67 -18.08
C ARG A 143 -8.60 8.97 -17.38
N ALA A 144 -8.75 8.48 -16.15
CA ALA A 144 -9.92 8.73 -15.32
C ALA A 144 -10.07 10.22 -14.97
N PHE A 145 -8.97 10.87 -14.62
CA PHE A 145 -8.96 12.30 -14.32
C PHE A 145 -9.30 13.14 -15.56
N ALA A 146 -8.79 12.78 -16.75
CA ALA A 146 -9.18 13.43 -18.00
C ALA A 146 -10.69 13.32 -18.25
N LEU A 147 -11.27 12.13 -18.09
CA LEU A 147 -12.72 11.93 -18.20
C LEU A 147 -13.49 12.71 -17.14
N LEU A 148 -13.00 12.75 -15.92
CA LEU A 148 -13.65 13.48 -14.82
C LEU A 148 -13.81 14.98 -15.13
N ILE A 149 -12.75 15.64 -15.59
CA ILE A 149 -12.79 17.07 -15.90
C ILE A 149 -13.52 17.38 -17.22
N GLU A 150 -13.69 16.39 -18.11
CA GLU A 150 -14.43 16.57 -19.37
C GLU A 150 -15.94 16.33 -19.19
N GLU A 151 -16.36 15.47 -18.26
CA GLU A 151 -17.75 15.00 -18.14
C GLU A 151 -18.48 15.54 -16.91
N HIS A 152 -17.78 16.19 -15.95
CA HIS A 152 -18.36 16.64 -14.68
C HIS A 152 -18.01 18.10 -14.39
N ASP A 153 -19.01 18.99 -14.43
CA ASP A 153 -18.85 20.44 -14.19
C ASP A 153 -18.26 20.74 -12.81
N ASP A 154 -18.58 19.94 -11.79
CA ASP A 154 -18.03 20.06 -10.42
C ASP A 154 -16.51 19.82 -10.37
N ALA A 155 -15.93 19.23 -11.40
CA ALA A 155 -14.50 18.95 -11.50
C ALA A 155 -13.70 20.01 -12.27
N ASP A 156 -14.35 21.05 -12.78
CA ASP A 156 -13.67 22.12 -13.55
C ASP A 156 -12.64 22.89 -12.69
N GLY A 157 -12.88 22.98 -11.40
CA GLY A 157 -11.97 23.57 -10.40
C GLY A 157 -11.02 22.57 -9.73
N LEU A 158 -10.68 21.40 -10.33
CA LEU A 158 -9.94 20.33 -9.68
C LEU A 158 -8.57 20.12 -10.31
N ASP A 159 -7.55 19.94 -9.48
CA ASP A 159 -6.20 19.53 -9.86
C ASP A 159 -5.92 18.07 -9.49
N LEU A 160 -4.87 17.47 -10.05
CA LEU A 160 -4.33 16.18 -9.65
C LEU A 160 -2.92 16.36 -9.09
N VAL A 161 -2.69 15.93 -7.86
CA VAL A 161 -1.40 16.00 -7.19
C VAL A 161 -0.80 14.60 -7.10
N LEU A 162 0.37 14.42 -7.71
CA LEU A 162 1.13 13.18 -7.76
C LEU A 162 2.34 13.28 -6.83
N VAL A 163 2.32 12.52 -5.73
CA VAL A 163 3.39 12.49 -4.73
C VAL A 163 4.18 11.21 -4.83
N GLY A 164 5.48 11.33 -4.87
CA GLY A 164 6.42 10.21 -4.82
C GLY A 164 7.52 10.28 -5.86
N PRO A 165 8.49 9.37 -5.76
CA PRO A 165 9.63 9.37 -6.68
C PRO A 165 9.21 8.99 -8.09
N ALA A 166 10.01 9.43 -9.06
CA ALA A 166 9.98 8.85 -10.38
C ALA A 166 10.26 7.34 -10.26
N GLY A 167 9.45 6.53 -10.93
CA GLY A 167 9.60 5.08 -10.98
C GLY A 167 10.34 4.62 -12.25
N TRP A 168 10.09 3.39 -12.59
CA TRP A 168 10.52 2.78 -13.84
C TRP A 168 9.28 2.53 -14.72
N GLY A 169 9.46 2.57 -16.02
CA GLY A 169 8.38 2.44 -16.99
C GLY A 169 8.22 3.77 -17.72
N ASP A 170 8.93 3.91 -18.83
CA ASP A 170 8.82 5.08 -19.68
C ASP A 170 7.64 4.88 -20.65
N ASP A 171 6.42 5.19 -20.16
CA ASP A 171 5.21 5.08 -20.97
C ASP A 171 4.98 6.40 -21.75
N ALA A 172 5.13 6.33 -23.08
CA ALA A 172 4.87 7.47 -23.96
C ALA A 172 3.41 7.96 -23.86
N VAL A 173 2.46 7.07 -23.56
CA VAL A 173 1.05 7.42 -23.37
C VAL A 173 0.88 8.22 -22.09
N GLU A 174 1.54 7.82 -21.01
CA GLU A 174 1.53 8.55 -19.73
C GLU A 174 2.09 9.97 -19.92
N ARG A 175 3.26 10.11 -20.57
CA ARG A 175 3.84 11.43 -20.86
C ARG A 175 2.94 12.31 -21.71
N ASN A 176 2.29 11.75 -22.74
CA ASN A 176 1.36 12.50 -23.58
C ASN A 176 0.12 12.96 -22.81
N LEU A 177 -0.41 12.14 -21.90
CA LEU A 177 -1.53 12.53 -21.04
C LEU A 177 -1.13 13.61 -20.04
N LEU A 178 0.03 13.49 -19.41
CA LEU A 178 0.57 14.53 -18.53
C LEU A 178 0.74 15.85 -19.27
N ALA A 179 1.28 15.83 -20.48
CA ALA A 179 1.41 17.03 -21.31
C ALA A 179 0.06 17.63 -21.72
N ARG A 180 -0.95 16.79 -22.02
CA ARG A 180 -2.31 17.25 -22.37
C ARG A 180 -3.03 17.85 -21.17
N LEU A 181 -2.89 17.27 -19.99
CA LEU A 181 -3.49 17.76 -18.73
C LEU A 181 -2.80 19.05 -18.23
N GLY A 182 -1.53 19.26 -18.63
CA GLY A 182 -0.81 20.52 -18.41
C GLY A 182 -0.77 20.96 -16.94
N ASP A 183 -1.24 22.18 -16.67
CA ASP A 183 -1.24 22.83 -15.37
C ASP A 183 -2.24 22.23 -14.35
N ARG A 184 -3.05 21.27 -14.79
CA ARG A 184 -3.98 20.53 -13.92
C ARG A 184 -3.28 19.38 -13.17
N VAL A 185 -2.03 19.02 -13.51
CA VAL A 185 -1.30 17.93 -12.85
C VAL A 185 0.00 18.45 -12.24
N HIS A 186 0.12 18.29 -10.93
CA HIS A 186 1.27 18.72 -10.14
C HIS A 186 2.07 17.50 -9.68
N VAL A 187 3.29 17.36 -10.18
CA VAL A 187 4.23 16.29 -9.77
C VAL A 187 5.18 16.87 -8.72
N THR A 188 5.02 16.45 -7.48
CA THR A 188 5.78 17.03 -6.35
C THR A 188 7.12 16.36 -6.09
N GLY A 189 7.31 15.13 -6.56
CA GLY A 189 8.41 14.28 -6.07
C GLY A 189 8.14 13.77 -4.66
N ARG A 190 9.19 13.39 -3.95
CA ARG A 190 9.08 12.97 -2.54
C ARG A 190 8.75 14.16 -1.66
N LEU A 191 7.88 13.94 -0.69
CA LEU A 191 7.57 14.86 0.40
C LEU A 191 8.16 14.31 1.69
N ASP A 192 8.44 15.18 2.66
CA ASP A 192 8.64 14.75 4.04
C ASP A 192 7.30 14.36 4.69
N ASP A 193 7.37 13.83 5.90
CA ASP A 193 6.19 13.31 6.59
C ASP A 193 5.17 14.40 6.93
N ASP A 194 5.60 15.62 7.24
CA ASP A 194 4.72 16.74 7.59
C ASP A 194 4.05 17.31 6.34
N GLU A 195 4.76 17.44 5.24
CA GLU A 195 4.23 17.83 3.94
C GLU A 195 3.25 16.76 3.40
N LEU A 196 3.57 15.47 3.56
CA LEU A 196 2.69 14.38 3.14
C LEU A 196 1.39 14.37 3.95
N ALA A 197 1.47 14.58 5.26
CA ALA A 197 0.30 14.73 6.12
C ALA A 197 -0.58 15.90 5.69
N ALA A 198 0.03 17.06 5.40
CA ALA A 198 -0.69 18.24 4.88
C ALA A 198 -1.32 17.96 3.51
N ALA A 199 -0.63 17.19 2.64
CA ALA A 199 -1.17 16.78 1.35
C ALA A 199 -2.41 15.90 1.48
N TYR A 200 -2.41 14.93 2.40
CA TYR A 200 -3.60 14.12 2.68
C TYR A 200 -4.75 14.95 3.26
N CYS A 201 -4.48 15.79 4.28
CA CYS A 201 -5.51 16.62 4.92
C CYS A 201 -6.14 17.63 3.96
N GLY A 202 -5.36 18.17 3.02
CA GLY A 202 -5.84 19.16 2.05
C GLY A 202 -6.47 18.57 0.79
N ALA A 203 -6.48 17.24 0.64
CA ALA A 203 -7.01 16.58 -0.55
C ALA A 203 -8.54 16.53 -0.54
N ARG A 204 -9.16 16.88 -1.67
CA ARG A 204 -10.61 16.73 -1.89
C ARG A 204 -11.02 15.26 -2.04
N ALA A 205 -10.13 14.43 -2.60
CA ALA A 205 -10.25 12.98 -2.62
C ALA A 205 -8.86 12.35 -2.76
N PHE A 206 -8.73 11.12 -2.34
CA PHE A 206 -7.55 10.29 -2.58
C PHE A 206 -7.89 9.19 -3.57
N CYS A 207 -7.12 9.05 -4.65
CA CYS A 207 -7.34 8.01 -5.65
C CYS A 207 -6.13 7.09 -5.75
N PHE A 208 -6.35 5.80 -5.48
CA PHE A 208 -5.29 4.80 -5.51
C PHE A 208 -5.75 3.54 -6.25
N PRO A 209 -5.84 3.60 -7.61
CA PRO A 209 -6.38 2.53 -8.42
C PRO A 209 -5.33 1.46 -8.73
N SER A 210 -4.50 1.11 -7.75
CA SER A 210 -3.45 0.10 -7.90
C SER A 210 -4.06 -1.23 -8.32
N ILE A 211 -3.44 -1.89 -9.31
CA ILE A 211 -3.93 -3.17 -9.82
C ILE A 211 -3.83 -4.24 -8.73
N TRP A 212 -2.80 -4.12 -7.89
CA TRP A 212 -2.55 -5.05 -6.82
C TRP A 212 -1.61 -4.44 -5.75
N GLU A 213 -1.82 -4.80 -4.49
CA GLU A 213 -1.01 -4.46 -3.32
C GLU A 213 -1.04 -5.61 -2.32
N GLY A 214 -0.10 -5.61 -1.37
CA GLY A 214 -0.16 -6.52 -0.22
C GLY A 214 -1.08 -6.04 0.89
N PHE A 215 -1.24 -4.70 1.06
CA PHE A 215 -2.13 -4.10 2.07
C PHE A 215 -2.77 -2.79 1.61
N GLY A 216 -1.98 -1.82 1.15
CA GLY A 216 -2.49 -0.51 0.75
C GLY A 216 -2.39 0.54 1.86
N LEU A 217 -1.24 0.65 2.53
CA LEU A 217 -1.01 1.71 3.53
C LEU A 217 -1.45 3.10 3.07
N PRO A 218 -1.21 3.55 1.82
CA PRO A 218 -1.67 4.86 1.37
C PRO A 218 -3.19 5.05 1.44
N VAL A 219 -3.97 3.99 1.23
CA VAL A 219 -5.43 4.01 1.39
C VAL A 219 -5.79 4.25 2.85
N LEU A 220 -5.17 3.52 3.75
CA LEU A 220 -5.40 3.65 5.19
C LEU A 220 -4.96 5.03 5.73
N GLU A 221 -3.82 5.54 5.24
CA GLU A 221 -3.33 6.89 5.58
C GLU A 221 -4.32 7.98 5.12
N ALA A 222 -4.78 7.92 3.87
CA ALA A 222 -5.77 8.86 3.34
C ALA A 222 -7.05 8.88 4.19
N MET A 223 -7.58 7.70 4.54
CA MET A 223 -8.74 7.58 5.42
C MET A 223 -8.48 8.20 6.80
N ALA A 224 -7.33 7.92 7.39
CA ALA A 224 -6.97 8.42 8.72
C ALA A 224 -6.87 9.96 8.75
N TYR A 225 -6.43 10.57 7.65
CA TYR A 225 -6.43 12.03 7.47
C TYR A 225 -7.76 12.61 6.96
N GLY A 226 -8.74 11.75 6.67
CA GLY A 226 -10.09 12.16 6.29
C GLY A 226 -10.25 12.53 4.81
N ALA A 227 -9.35 12.10 3.94
CA ALA A 227 -9.57 12.19 2.50
C ALA A 227 -10.52 11.06 2.04
N PRO A 228 -11.65 11.36 1.36
CA PRO A 228 -12.48 10.34 0.74
C PRO A 228 -11.68 9.48 -0.24
N VAL A 229 -11.77 8.17 -0.12
CA VAL A 229 -10.92 7.23 -0.86
C VAL A 229 -11.67 6.62 -2.05
N VAL A 230 -11.02 6.65 -3.21
CA VAL A 230 -11.35 5.83 -4.38
C VAL A 230 -10.21 4.84 -4.63
N THR A 231 -10.51 3.54 -4.64
CA THR A 231 -9.49 2.50 -4.81
C THR A 231 -10.04 1.30 -5.55
N SER A 232 -9.19 0.29 -5.78
CA SER A 232 -9.51 -0.85 -6.63
C SER A 232 -10.38 -1.88 -5.93
N ALA A 233 -11.43 -2.32 -6.62
CA ALA A 233 -12.21 -3.49 -6.26
C ALA A 233 -11.39 -4.78 -6.40
N GLY A 234 -11.77 -5.83 -5.67
CA GLY A 234 -11.17 -7.16 -5.78
C GLY A 234 -9.72 -7.26 -5.32
N THR A 235 -9.27 -6.33 -4.47
CA THR A 235 -7.91 -6.27 -3.93
C THR A 235 -7.92 -6.13 -2.40
N CYS A 236 -6.76 -6.28 -1.76
CA CYS A 236 -6.61 -6.03 -0.32
C CYS A 236 -7.05 -4.62 0.12
N MET A 237 -7.03 -3.65 -0.79
CA MET A 237 -7.48 -2.29 -0.49
C MET A 237 -8.98 -2.23 -0.24
N ALA A 238 -9.77 -3.14 -0.84
CA ALA A 238 -11.18 -3.30 -0.52
C ALA A 238 -11.38 -3.81 0.92
N GLU A 239 -10.50 -4.70 1.42
CA GLU A 239 -10.50 -5.13 2.82
C GLU A 239 -10.18 -3.96 3.77
N VAL A 240 -9.19 -3.14 3.40
CA VAL A 240 -8.77 -1.99 4.22
C VAL A 240 -9.89 -0.96 4.33
N CYS A 241 -10.44 -0.51 3.21
CA CYS A 241 -11.44 0.55 3.25
C CYS A 241 -12.86 0.06 3.63
N GLY A 242 -13.19 -1.23 3.43
CA GLY A 242 -14.53 -1.73 3.69
C GLY A 242 -15.58 -0.89 2.96
N GLU A 243 -16.66 -0.55 3.66
CA GLU A 243 -17.73 0.30 3.11
C GLU A 243 -17.41 1.81 3.12
N ALA A 244 -16.32 2.21 3.78
CA ALA A 244 -15.94 3.61 3.89
C ALA A 244 -15.17 4.15 2.65
N GLY A 245 -14.87 3.29 1.67
CA GLY A 245 -14.22 3.67 0.42
C GLY A 245 -15.09 3.38 -0.79
N LEU A 246 -14.83 4.08 -1.88
CA LEU A 246 -15.47 3.86 -3.17
C LEU A 246 -14.60 2.95 -4.02
N LEU A 247 -15.13 1.78 -4.35
CA LEU A 247 -14.43 0.76 -5.12
C LEU A 247 -14.72 0.92 -6.62
N ALA A 248 -13.68 0.79 -7.45
CA ALA A 248 -13.76 0.81 -8.91
C ALA A 248 -12.95 -0.35 -9.51
N ASP A 249 -13.34 -0.82 -10.68
CA ASP A 249 -12.48 -1.69 -11.48
C ASP A 249 -11.22 -0.89 -11.93
N PRO A 250 -10.01 -1.28 -11.53
CA PRO A 250 -8.78 -0.59 -11.92
C PRO A 250 -8.55 -0.58 -13.45
N ALA A 251 -9.16 -1.50 -14.20
CA ALA A 251 -9.11 -1.53 -15.65
C ALA A 251 -10.10 -0.56 -16.33
N SER A 252 -11.01 0.07 -15.57
CA SER A 252 -12.04 0.98 -16.07
C SER A 252 -11.82 2.44 -15.65
N PRO A 253 -11.11 3.26 -16.46
CA PRO A 253 -10.96 4.69 -16.18
C PRO A 253 -12.30 5.42 -16.00
N ARG A 254 -13.36 4.99 -16.70
CA ARG A 254 -14.70 5.57 -16.58
C ARG A 254 -15.32 5.28 -15.21
N GLU A 255 -15.15 4.08 -14.68
CA GLU A 255 -15.64 3.74 -13.34
C GLU A 255 -14.87 4.52 -12.27
N ILE A 256 -13.54 4.62 -12.40
CA ILE A 256 -12.71 5.44 -11.49
C ILE A 256 -13.17 6.89 -11.53
N ALA A 257 -13.42 7.49 -12.71
CA ALA A 257 -13.91 8.85 -12.84
C ALA A 257 -15.27 9.04 -12.15
N GLY A 258 -16.21 8.13 -12.37
CA GLY A 258 -17.53 8.18 -11.72
C GLY A 258 -17.46 8.07 -10.19
N ARG A 259 -16.52 7.25 -9.66
CA ARG A 259 -16.27 7.16 -8.21
C ARG A 259 -15.63 8.45 -7.67
N LEU A 260 -14.70 9.03 -8.42
CA LEU A 260 -14.10 10.32 -8.06
C LEU A 260 -15.16 11.44 -8.04
N ALA A 261 -16.03 11.52 -9.04
CA ALA A 261 -17.13 12.49 -9.05
C ALA A 261 -18.01 12.37 -7.79
N LYS A 262 -18.30 11.13 -7.35
CA LYS A 262 -19.03 10.90 -6.09
C LYS A 262 -18.23 11.34 -4.87
N ALA A 263 -16.91 11.06 -4.83
CA ALA A 263 -16.04 11.38 -3.69
C ALA A 263 -15.87 12.90 -3.48
N ILE A 264 -15.78 13.67 -4.56
CA ILE A 264 -15.63 15.15 -4.49
C ILE A 264 -16.97 15.89 -4.30
N GLY A 265 -18.09 15.20 -4.56
CA GLY A 265 -19.45 15.75 -4.56
C GLY A 265 -20.10 15.80 -3.16
N PRO A 266 -21.44 15.80 -3.08
CA PRO A 266 -22.20 15.94 -1.83
C PRO A 266 -21.93 14.87 -0.77
N ALA A 267 -21.45 13.68 -1.15
CA ALA A 267 -21.11 12.60 -0.23
C ALA A 267 -19.73 12.76 0.45
N HIS A 268 -18.99 13.83 0.14
CA HIS A 268 -17.62 14.04 0.61
C HIS A 268 -17.47 13.91 2.14
N ASP A 269 -18.24 14.68 2.89
CA ASP A 269 -18.09 14.76 4.36
C ASP A 269 -18.48 13.44 5.03
N GLU A 270 -19.51 12.76 4.52
CA GLU A 270 -19.91 11.43 4.98
C GLU A 270 -18.81 10.40 4.74
N LEU A 271 -18.23 10.38 3.54
CA LEU A 271 -17.12 9.47 3.19
C LEU A 271 -15.86 9.79 4.00
N ALA A 272 -15.56 11.06 4.24
CA ALA A 272 -14.43 11.49 5.04
C ALA A 272 -14.55 11.00 6.49
N GLU A 273 -15.73 11.13 7.11
CA GLU A 273 -15.94 10.67 8.49
C GLU A 273 -15.96 9.15 8.58
N ALA A 274 -16.65 8.46 7.68
CA ALA A 274 -16.64 7.00 7.61
C ALA A 274 -15.21 6.46 7.45
N GLY A 275 -14.38 7.13 6.63
CA GLY A 275 -12.97 6.82 6.47
C GLY A 275 -12.20 6.93 7.77
N ARG A 276 -12.35 8.05 8.51
CA ARG A 276 -11.68 8.23 9.81
C ARG A 276 -12.09 7.19 10.82
N GLU A 277 -13.39 6.88 10.91
CA GLU A 277 -13.89 5.83 11.83
C GLU A 277 -13.29 4.47 11.48
N ARG A 278 -13.27 4.13 10.20
CA ARG A 278 -12.66 2.88 9.74
C ARG A 278 -11.17 2.82 10.07
N ALA A 279 -10.41 3.88 9.81
CA ALA A 279 -8.98 3.92 10.08
C ALA A 279 -8.64 3.74 11.58
N ARG A 280 -9.49 4.20 12.50
CA ARG A 280 -9.30 4.01 13.95
C ARG A 280 -9.26 2.54 14.37
N THR A 281 -9.79 1.63 13.56
CA THR A 281 -9.74 0.19 13.85
C THR A 281 -8.37 -0.43 13.53
N PHE A 282 -7.49 0.28 12.81
CA PHE A 282 -6.17 -0.18 12.42
C PHE A 282 -5.09 0.51 13.26
N THR A 283 -4.75 -0.08 14.39
CA THR A 283 -3.73 0.48 15.28
C THR A 283 -2.46 -0.36 15.29
N TRP A 284 -1.31 0.30 15.44
CA TRP A 284 -0.03 -0.42 15.63
C TRP A 284 -0.02 -1.24 16.93
N ASP A 285 -0.78 -0.83 17.96
CA ASP A 285 -0.88 -1.57 19.21
C ASP A 285 -1.63 -2.90 19.00
N ALA A 286 -2.72 -2.90 18.23
CA ALA A 286 -3.42 -4.14 17.87
C ALA A 286 -2.54 -5.04 16.99
N CYS A 287 -1.82 -4.46 16.03
CA CYS A 287 -0.85 -5.19 15.22
C CYS A 287 0.24 -5.83 16.07
N ALA A 288 0.84 -5.09 17.02
CA ALA A 288 1.87 -5.60 17.91
C ALA A 288 1.33 -6.70 18.84
N ALA A 289 0.14 -6.52 19.40
CA ALA A 289 -0.51 -7.54 20.24
C ALA A 289 -0.72 -8.85 19.49
N ALA A 290 -1.25 -8.79 18.25
CA ALA A 290 -1.46 -9.98 17.43
C ALA A 290 -0.12 -10.68 17.07
N HIS A 291 0.95 -9.93 16.79
CA HIS A 291 2.27 -10.52 16.61
C HIS A 291 2.76 -11.22 17.88
N THR A 292 2.52 -10.62 19.05
CA THR A 292 2.92 -11.18 20.34
C THR A 292 2.19 -12.51 20.62
N GLU A 293 0.92 -12.62 20.27
CA GLU A 293 0.17 -13.88 20.37
C GLU A 293 0.78 -14.99 19.51
N VAL A 294 1.16 -14.67 18.26
CA VAL A 294 1.86 -15.62 17.38
C VAL A 294 3.19 -16.05 17.99
N TYR A 295 3.97 -15.11 18.56
CA TYR A 295 5.24 -15.44 19.18
C TYR A 295 5.06 -16.36 20.39
N HIS A 296 4.09 -16.09 21.26
CA HIS A 296 3.77 -16.94 22.41
C HIS A 296 3.36 -18.35 21.96
N ALA A 297 2.54 -18.47 20.93
CA ALA A 297 2.14 -19.77 20.39
C ALA A 297 3.36 -20.57 19.87
N LEU A 298 4.30 -19.91 19.21
CA LEU A 298 5.52 -20.55 18.71
C LEU A 298 6.48 -21.00 19.81
N ILE A 299 6.60 -20.21 20.89
CA ILE A 299 7.48 -20.53 22.02
C ILE A 299 6.81 -21.56 22.94
N GLY A 300 5.51 -21.43 23.21
CA GLY A 300 4.76 -22.31 24.11
C GLY A 300 4.42 -23.66 23.50
N GLY A 301 4.34 -23.80 22.19
CA GLY A 301 4.10 -25.07 21.48
C GLY A 301 5.36 -25.92 21.25
N ALA A 302 6.51 -25.47 21.74
CA ALA A 302 7.78 -26.20 21.70
C ALA A 302 7.95 -27.16 22.91
N VAL A 303 6.82 -27.79 23.36
CA VAL A 303 6.83 -28.85 24.36
C VAL A 303 6.43 -30.16 23.71
#